data_223cc2bc1e7beeb247957f0e3588843c
#
_entry.id   223cc2bc1e7beeb247957f0e3588843c
#
_cell.length_a   1.000
_cell.length_b   1.000
_cell.length_c   1.000
_cell.angle_alpha   90.00
_cell.angle_beta   90.00
_cell.angle_gamma   90.00
#
_symmetry.space_group_name_H-M   'P 1'
#
loop_
_entity.id
_entity.type
_entity.pdbx_description
1 polymer ?
#
loop_
_entity_poly.entity_id
_entity_poly.type
_entity_poly.pdbx_seq_one_letter_code
_entity_poly.pdbx_strand_id
1 'polypeptide(L)'
;IYGPLSNGATTIMFEGIPTYPDSSRWWQIIDKHKVNIFYTAPTAIRALMREGDGPVKKTSRKSLKLLGTVGEPINPEAWMWYYKTVGDSRCPIVDTWWQTETGGILISPQTGAIDLKPGSVTKPFYGIKPVIVDQTGKVLAGACTGRLCIAQSWPGQMRTVYGDHQRFIDTYFSQYDGKYFTGDGCKRDKDGYYWITGRVDDVIIVSGHNLGTAEIESAFVAHPKVAEAAVVGYPHDI
;
A
#
# COMPACT_ATOMS: atom_id res chain seq x y z
N ILE A 1 12.31 -8.73 6.45
CA ILE A 1 13.39 -9.61 7.00
C ILE A 1 13.19 -9.79 8.51
N TYR A 2 13.24 -8.72 9.31
CA TYR A 2 13.25 -8.82 10.78
C TYR A 2 11.96 -9.44 11.36
N GLY A 3 10.79 -9.04 10.88
CA GLY A 3 9.50 -9.56 11.39
C GLY A 3 9.39 -11.09 11.29
N PRO A 4 9.55 -11.69 10.11
CA PRO A 4 9.53 -13.13 9.96
C PRO A 4 10.62 -13.84 10.79
N LEU A 5 11.86 -13.37 10.74
CA LEU A 5 12.97 -14.01 11.45
C LEU A 5 12.82 -13.93 12.98
N SER A 6 12.33 -12.81 13.53
CA SER A 6 12.08 -12.68 14.97
C SER A 6 10.94 -13.59 15.47
N ASN A 7 10.09 -14.05 14.56
CA ASN A 7 9.04 -15.03 14.85
C ASN A 7 9.41 -16.47 14.46
N GLY A 8 10.68 -16.75 14.20
CA GLY A 8 11.16 -18.08 13.86
C GLY A 8 10.75 -18.57 12.48
N ALA A 9 10.29 -17.69 11.60
CA ALA A 9 9.90 -18.04 10.24
C ALA A 9 11.10 -18.06 9.29
N THR A 10 11.06 -18.93 8.30
CA THR A 10 12.04 -18.95 7.21
C THR A 10 11.70 -17.88 6.18
N THR A 11 12.66 -17.06 5.81
CA THR A 11 12.54 -16.07 4.75
C THR A 11 13.34 -16.52 3.53
N ILE A 12 12.69 -16.54 2.37
CA ILE A 12 13.36 -16.80 1.09
C ILE A 12 13.87 -15.47 0.54
N MET A 13 15.17 -15.40 0.30
CA MET A 13 15.79 -14.31 -0.43
C MET A 13 15.90 -14.72 -1.90
N PHE A 14 15.16 -14.00 -2.75
CA PHE A 14 15.15 -14.23 -4.20
C PHE A 14 15.96 -13.15 -4.91
N GLU A 15 16.98 -13.57 -5.64
CA GLU A 15 17.73 -12.72 -6.53
C GLU A 15 17.28 -12.94 -7.97
N GLY A 16 16.76 -11.90 -8.60
CA GLY A 16 16.27 -11.94 -9.98
C GLY A 16 15.02 -11.10 -10.21
N ILE A 17 14.61 -11.03 -11.47
CA ILE A 17 13.39 -10.33 -11.88
C ILE A 17 12.21 -11.30 -12.02
N PRO A 18 10.95 -10.82 -11.89
CA PRO A 18 9.76 -11.69 -11.91
C PRO A 18 9.56 -12.48 -13.19
N THR A 19 10.04 -11.93 -14.31
CA THR A 19 9.80 -12.44 -15.66
C THR A 19 10.96 -13.24 -16.27
N TYR A 20 12.03 -13.50 -15.51
CA TYR A 20 13.18 -14.27 -16.01
C TYR A 20 13.31 -15.63 -15.30
N PRO A 21 13.53 -16.74 -16.03
CA PRO A 21 13.59 -16.89 -17.48
C PRO A 21 12.24 -16.79 -18.17
N ASP A 22 11.14 -16.86 -17.42
CA ASP A 22 9.76 -16.65 -17.85
C ASP A 22 8.87 -16.20 -16.70
N SER A 23 7.65 -15.74 -17.00
CA SER A 23 6.71 -15.16 -16.05
C SER A 23 6.10 -16.16 -15.05
N SER A 24 6.48 -17.45 -15.12
CA SER A 24 6.07 -18.47 -14.13
C SER A 24 7.09 -18.61 -12.98
N ARG A 25 8.22 -17.90 -13.06
CA ARG A 25 9.36 -18.07 -12.13
C ARG A 25 8.96 -17.97 -10.66
N TRP A 26 8.23 -16.95 -10.27
CA TRP A 26 7.82 -16.78 -8.87
C TRP A 26 6.87 -17.88 -8.40
N TRP A 27 5.98 -18.29 -9.26
CA TRP A 27 5.00 -19.35 -8.95
C TRP A 27 5.68 -20.72 -8.79
N GLN A 28 6.69 -20.99 -9.59
CA GLN A 28 7.54 -22.19 -9.44
C GLN A 28 8.32 -22.17 -8.12
N ILE A 29 8.85 -21.01 -7.71
CA ILE A 29 9.54 -20.87 -6.41
C ILE A 29 8.57 -21.14 -5.26
N ILE A 30 7.36 -20.58 -5.33
CA ILE A 30 6.30 -20.83 -4.34
C ILE A 30 6.02 -22.32 -4.20
N ASP A 31 5.85 -23.04 -5.30
CA ASP A 31 5.58 -24.47 -5.29
C ASP A 31 6.79 -25.28 -4.78
N LYS A 32 7.98 -24.98 -5.29
CA LYS A 32 9.21 -25.67 -4.94
C LYS A 32 9.50 -25.58 -3.44
N HIS A 33 9.39 -24.39 -2.87
CA HIS A 33 9.76 -24.10 -1.48
C HIS A 33 8.58 -24.13 -0.51
N LYS A 34 7.37 -24.44 -0.99
CA LYS A 34 6.15 -24.49 -0.18
C LYS A 34 5.90 -23.19 0.58
N VAL A 35 6.05 -22.06 -0.13
CA VAL A 35 5.88 -20.72 0.44
C VAL A 35 4.45 -20.56 0.97
N ASN A 36 4.33 -20.08 2.20
CA ASN A 36 3.04 -19.85 2.85
C ASN A 36 2.55 -18.41 2.71
N ILE A 37 3.46 -17.45 2.69
CA ILE A 37 3.17 -16.03 2.60
C ILE A 37 3.96 -15.45 1.42
N PHE A 38 3.26 -14.82 0.49
CA PHE A 38 3.88 -14.13 -0.64
C PHE A 38 3.60 -12.63 -0.53
N TYR A 39 4.66 -11.84 -0.40
CA TYR A 39 4.61 -10.41 -0.10
C TYR A 39 5.45 -9.65 -1.12
N THR A 40 4.83 -8.74 -1.88
CA THR A 40 5.49 -8.05 -3.00
C THR A 40 4.87 -6.67 -3.26
N ALA A 41 5.41 -5.94 -4.24
CA ALA A 41 4.91 -4.62 -4.62
C ALA A 41 3.80 -4.71 -5.69
N PRO A 42 2.81 -3.80 -5.66
CA PRO A 42 1.77 -3.70 -6.69
C PRO A 42 2.30 -3.57 -8.12
N THR A 43 3.40 -2.83 -8.34
CA THR A 43 4.06 -2.74 -9.66
C THR A 43 4.45 -4.12 -10.19
N ALA A 44 5.02 -4.99 -9.36
CA ALA A 44 5.36 -6.35 -9.76
C ALA A 44 4.12 -7.20 -10.07
N ILE A 45 3.04 -7.02 -9.30
CA ILE A 45 1.75 -7.69 -9.55
C ILE A 45 1.18 -7.26 -10.91
N ARG A 46 1.16 -5.95 -11.20
CA ARG A 46 0.69 -5.42 -12.49
C ARG A 46 1.52 -5.96 -13.65
N ALA A 47 2.84 -6.00 -13.51
CA ALA A 47 3.71 -6.56 -14.54
C ALA A 47 3.39 -8.04 -14.84
N LEU A 48 3.17 -8.85 -13.80
CA LEU A 48 2.82 -10.27 -13.97
C LEU A 48 1.38 -10.47 -14.46
N MET A 49 0.45 -9.61 -14.06
CA MET A 49 -0.93 -9.62 -14.55
C MET A 49 -1.00 -9.42 -16.08
N ARG A 50 -0.12 -8.58 -16.64
CA ARG A 50 -0.01 -8.36 -18.11
C ARG A 50 0.40 -9.61 -18.88
N GLU A 51 1.17 -10.50 -18.25
CA GLU A 51 1.57 -11.79 -18.83
C GLU A 51 0.41 -12.79 -18.87
N GLY A 52 -0.74 -12.43 -18.29
CA GLY A 52 -1.94 -13.23 -18.23
C GLY A 52 -1.91 -14.33 -17.16
N ASP A 53 -3.00 -15.09 -17.11
CA ASP A 53 -3.17 -16.14 -16.09
C ASP A 53 -2.37 -17.41 -16.36
N GLY A 54 -1.98 -17.64 -17.61
CA GLY A 54 -1.33 -18.89 -18.05
C GLY A 54 -0.09 -19.25 -17.22
N PRO A 55 0.87 -18.36 -17.04
CA PRO A 55 2.06 -18.64 -16.21
C PRO A 55 1.72 -19.01 -14.76
N VAL A 56 0.73 -18.36 -14.17
CA VAL A 56 0.28 -18.62 -12.79
C VAL A 56 -0.37 -20.00 -12.69
N LYS A 57 -1.26 -20.33 -13.62
CA LYS A 57 -2.04 -21.58 -13.63
C LYS A 57 -1.20 -22.84 -13.89
N LYS A 58 0.04 -22.70 -14.38
CA LYS A 58 1.00 -23.82 -14.52
C LYS A 58 1.46 -24.41 -13.18
N THR A 59 1.19 -23.74 -12.08
CA THR A 59 1.63 -24.13 -10.73
C THR A 59 0.45 -24.29 -9.78
N SER A 60 0.61 -25.07 -8.73
CA SER A 60 -0.49 -25.34 -7.80
C SER A 60 -0.67 -24.28 -6.73
N ARG A 61 0.42 -23.66 -6.26
CA ARG A 61 0.47 -22.65 -5.17
C ARG A 61 -0.35 -23.03 -3.92
N LYS A 62 -0.62 -24.33 -3.73
CA LYS A 62 -1.45 -24.84 -2.61
C LYS A 62 -0.93 -24.50 -1.24
N SER A 63 0.41 -24.27 -1.12
CA SER A 63 1.05 -23.88 0.12
C SER A 63 0.73 -22.45 0.55
N LEU A 64 0.34 -21.56 -0.37
CA LEU A 64 -0.02 -20.18 -0.03
C LEU A 64 -1.20 -20.15 0.92
N LYS A 65 -1.08 -19.35 1.96
CA LYS A 65 -2.09 -19.05 2.97
C LYS A 65 -2.46 -17.57 2.99
N LEU A 66 -1.53 -16.72 2.57
CA LEU A 66 -1.67 -15.27 2.65
C LEU A 66 -0.89 -14.61 1.51
N LEU A 67 -1.47 -13.58 0.94
CA LEU A 67 -0.85 -12.67 -0.01
C LEU A 67 -0.68 -11.30 0.65
N GLY A 68 0.37 -10.58 0.28
CA GLY A 68 0.58 -9.24 0.82
C GLY A 68 1.10 -8.26 -0.22
N THR A 69 0.83 -6.99 0.01
CA THR A 69 1.29 -5.87 -0.83
C THR A 69 1.87 -4.75 0.01
N VAL A 70 2.86 -4.06 -0.57
CA VAL A 70 3.59 -2.98 0.09
C VAL A 70 4.26 -2.05 -0.91
N GLY A 71 4.49 -0.82 -0.47
CA GLY A 71 5.36 0.17 -1.12
C GLY A 71 4.60 1.22 -1.92
N GLU A 72 3.43 0.89 -2.44
CA GLU A 72 2.54 1.80 -3.16
C GLU A 72 1.08 1.35 -3.02
N PRO A 73 0.09 2.20 -3.26
CA PRO A 73 -1.30 1.78 -3.31
C PRO A 73 -1.54 0.75 -4.41
N ILE A 74 -2.31 -0.29 -4.12
CA ILE A 74 -2.73 -1.27 -5.13
C ILE A 74 -4.10 -0.88 -5.67
N ASN A 75 -4.24 -0.81 -7.00
CA ASN A 75 -5.53 -0.56 -7.62
C ASN A 75 -6.46 -1.79 -7.52
N PRO A 76 -7.80 -1.59 -7.52
CA PRO A 76 -8.77 -2.67 -7.34
C PRO A 76 -8.64 -3.82 -8.36
N GLU A 77 -8.29 -3.53 -9.62
CA GLU A 77 -8.14 -4.54 -10.66
C GLU A 77 -6.97 -5.49 -10.37
N ALA A 78 -5.79 -4.94 -10.05
CA ALA A 78 -4.63 -5.73 -9.68
C ALA A 78 -4.87 -6.49 -8.38
N TRP A 79 -5.56 -5.89 -7.40
CA TRP A 79 -5.97 -6.55 -6.18
C TRP A 79 -6.88 -7.75 -6.45
N MET A 80 -7.90 -7.59 -7.32
CA MET A 80 -8.82 -8.65 -7.69
C MET A 80 -8.15 -9.77 -8.47
N TRP A 81 -7.24 -9.44 -9.39
CA TRP A 81 -6.44 -10.43 -10.10
C TRP A 81 -5.54 -11.21 -9.14
N TYR A 82 -4.88 -10.51 -8.24
CA TYR A 82 -4.02 -11.12 -7.22
C TYR A 82 -4.80 -12.08 -6.33
N TYR A 83 -5.99 -11.65 -5.87
CA TYR A 83 -6.88 -12.49 -5.08
C TYR A 83 -7.38 -13.72 -5.85
N LYS A 84 -7.96 -13.51 -7.05
CA LYS A 84 -8.61 -14.57 -7.82
C LYS A 84 -7.61 -15.51 -8.47
N THR A 85 -6.58 -14.98 -9.14
CA THR A 85 -5.68 -15.77 -9.97
C THR A 85 -4.52 -16.33 -9.17
N VAL A 86 -3.84 -15.51 -8.36
CA VAL A 86 -2.70 -15.98 -7.57
C VAL A 86 -3.15 -16.71 -6.32
N GLY A 87 -4.12 -16.15 -5.61
CA GLY A 87 -4.65 -16.67 -4.36
C GLY A 87 -5.73 -17.74 -4.49
N ASP A 88 -6.18 -18.07 -5.71
CA ASP A 88 -7.27 -19.00 -5.99
C ASP A 88 -8.55 -18.66 -5.19
N SER A 89 -8.84 -17.38 -4.98
CA SER A 89 -9.95 -16.85 -4.17
C SER A 89 -10.01 -17.39 -2.72
N ARG A 90 -8.92 -17.94 -2.20
CA ARG A 90 -8.81 -18.51 -0.84
C ARG A 90 -7.81 -17.82 0.05
N CYS A 91 -6.80 -17.16 -0.53
CA CYS A 91 -5.79 -16.45 0.23
C CYS A 91 -6.21 -14.99 0.46
N PRO A 92 -6.36 -14.54 1.70
CA PRO A 92 -6.62 -13.12 1.96
C PRO A 92 -5.43 -12.27 1.50
N ILE A 93 -5.72 -11.03 1.10
CA ILE A 93 -4.69 -10.05 0.77
C ILE A 93 -4.52 -9.10 1.95
N VAL A 94 -3.28 -8.96 2.40
CA VAL A 94 -2.84 -8.00 3.42
C VAL A 94 -2.11 -6.87 2.71
N ASP A 95 -2.86 -5.82 2.38
CA ASP A 95 -2.30 -4.57 1.85
C ASP A 95 -1.86 -3.71 3.03
N THR A 96 -0.58 -3.37 3.08
CA THR A 96 0.03 -2.75 4.26
C THR A 96 0.44 -1.31 3.97
N TRP A 97 0.02 -0.40 4.85
CA TRP A 97 0.55 0.96 4.84
C TRP A 97 1.48 1.21 6.02
N TRP A 98 2.65 1.68 5.68
CA TRP A 98 3.70 2.10 6.61
C TRP A 98 4.73 2.97 5.90
N GLN A 99 5.60 3.58 6.66
CA GLN A 99 6.73 4.37 6.17
C GLN A 99 7.99 3.90 6.89
N THR A 100 9.16 4.20 6.35
CA THR A 100 10.44 3.94 7.04
C THR A 100 10.41 4.56 8.42
N GLU A 101 9.86 5.74 8.55
CA GLU A 101 9.74 6.55 9.76
C GLU A 101 8.78 5.97 10.79
N THR A 102 7.85 5.13 10.37
CA THR A 102 6.88 4.53 11.30
C THR A 102 7.43 3.31 12.02
N GLY A 103 8.55 2.74 11.56
CA GLY A 103 9.19 1.56 12.17
C GLY A 103 8.40 0.26 12.06
N GLY A 104 7.23 0.30 11.43
CA GLY A 104 6.35 -0.83 11.24
C GLY A 104 5.03 -0.42 10.62
N ILE A 105 4.15 -1.41 10.39
CA ILE A 105 2.84 -1.24 9.76
C ILE A 105 1.90 -0.50 10.70
N LEU A 106 1.22 0.53 10.20
CA LEU A 106 0.24 1.32 10.97
C LEU A 106 -1.21 1.07 10.56
N ILE A 107 -1.46 0.76 9.27
CA ILE A 107 -2.81 0.43 8.78
C ILE A 107 -2.70 -0.83 7.93
N SER A 108 -3.50 -1.84 8.24
CA SER A 108 -3.38 -3.15 7.59
C SER A 108 -4.61 -4.01 7.84
N PRO A 109 -5.00 -4.83 6.88
CA PRO A 109 -6.00 -5.88 7.08
C PRO A 109 -5.63 -6.81 8.22
N GLN A 110 -6.61 -7.10 9.06
CA GLN A 110 -6.52 -8.11 10.11
C GLN A 110 -7.33 -9.32 9.66
N THR A 111 -6.65 -10.23 8.98
CA THR A 111 -7.28 -11.38 8.33
C THR A 111 -8.03 -12.26 9.33
N GLY A 112 -9.27 -12.61 8.96
CA GLY A 112 -10.16 -13.37 9.83
C GLY A 112 -10.94 -12.55 10.86
N ALA A 113 -10.56 -11.28 11.07
CA ALA A 113 -11.26 -10.38 12.01
C ALA A 113 -12.09 -9.30 11.31
N ILE A 114 -11.70 -8.89 10.10
CA ILE A 114 -12.41 -7.88 9.31
C ILE A 114 -12.52 -8.29 7.86
N ASP A 115 -13.59 -7.84 7.19
CA ASP A 115 -13.75 -8.03 5.75
C ASP A 115 -12.73 -7.21 4.97
N LEU A 116 -12.33 -7.71 3.81
CA LEU A 116 -11.41 -7.03 2.91
C LEU A 116 -12.19 -6.22 1.87
N LYS A 117 -11.65 -5.06 1.51
CA LYS A 117 -12.14 -4.26 0.40
C LYS A 117 -11.01 -4.05 -0.61
N PRO A 118 -11.22 -4.28 -1.92
CA PRO A 118 -10.17 -4.11 -2.92
C PRO A 118 -9.52 -2.73 -2.88
N GLY A 119 -8.18 -2.71 -2.85
CA GLY A 119 -7.38 -1.49 -2.78
C GLY A 119 -7.38 -0.76 -1.46
N SER A 120 -8.05 -1.27 -0.42
CA SER A 120 -8.07 -0.68 0.90
C SER A 120 -7.00 -1.29 1.81
N VAL A 121 -6.25 -0.44 2.49
CA VAL A 121 -5.38 -0.83 3.62
C VAL A 121 -6.20 -1.14 4.88
N THR A 122 -7.52 -1.04 4.82
CA THR A 122 -8.55 -1.40 5.80
C THR A 122 -8.57 -0.55 7.08
N LYS A 123 -8.17 -1.10 8.21
CA LYS A 123 -8.33 -0.49 9.53
C LYS A 123 -6.98 -0.22 10.19
N PRO A 124 -6.93 0.74 11.13
CA PRO A 124 -5.72 0.97 11.92
C PRO A 124 -5.27 -0.28 12.66
N PHE A 125 -3.96 -0.47 12.73
CA PHE A 125 -3.37 -1.48 13.58
C PHE A 125 -3.54 -1.11 15.06
N TYR A 126 -3.42 -2.09 15.95
CA TYR A 126 -3.67 -1.90 17.39
C TYR A 126 -2.79 -0.79 17.98
N GLY A 127 -3.43 0.11 18.72
CA GLY A 127 -2.77 1.25 19.35
C GLY A 127 -2.45 2.44 18.44
N ILE A 128 -2.73 2.34 17.13
CA ILE A 128 -2.54 3.43 16.17
C ILE A 128 -3.81 4.28 16.08
N LYS A 129 -3.64 5.61 16.10
CA LYS A 129 -4.74 6.58 15.97
C LYS A 129 -4.57 7.47 14.73
N PRO A 130 -4.89 6.97 13.54
CA PRO A 130 -4.90 7.80 12.34
C PRO A 130 -6.06 8.78 12.41
N VAL A 131 -5.82 9.98 11.95
CA VAL A 131 -6.82 11.02 11.72
C VAL A 131 -6.64 11.57 10.31
N ILE A 132 -7.74 11.94 9.67
CA ILE A 132 -7.71 12.65 8.41
C ILE A 132 -8.01 14.10 8.70
N VAL A 133 -7.17 15.00 8.21
CA VAL A 133 -7.30 16.45 8.41
C VAL A 133 -7.48 17.17 7.08
N ASP A 134 -8.14 18.32 7.12
CA ASP A 134 -8.16 19.26 6.00
C ASP A 134 -6.85 20.05 5.89
N GLN A 135 -6.80 21.01 4.97
CA GLN A 135 -5.60 21.83 4.76
C GLN A 135 -5.26 22.71 5.96
N THR A 136 -6.23 23.01 6.82
CA THR A 136 -6.04 23.85 8.03
C THR A 136 -5.64 23.03 9.27
N GLY A 137 -5.62 21.69 9.16
CA GLY A 137 -5.33 20.78 10.28
C GLY A 137 -6.56 20.38 11.09
N LYS A 138 -7.77 20.79 10.68
CA LYS A 138 -9.02 20.39 11.33
C LYS A 138 -9.32 18.93 11.03
N VAL A 139 -9.57 18.14 12.08
CA VAL A 139 -9.90 16.72 11.95
C VAL A 139 -11.28 16.56 11.30
N LEU A 140 -11.32 15.71 10.28
CA LEU A 140 -12.54 15.38 9.54
C LEU A 140 -13.18 14.11 10.15
N ALA A 141 -14.51 14.16 10.32
CA ALA A 141 -15.28 13.04 10.86
C ALA A 141 -15.98 12.23 9.76
N GLY A 142 -16.34 10.97 10.05
CA GLY A 142 -17.09 10.10 9.14
C GLY A 142 -16.35 9.77 7.85
N ALA A 143 -17.11 9.60 6.76
CA ALA A 143 -16.55 9.43 5.42
C ALA A 143 -15.92 10.73 4.94
N CYS A 144 -14.67 10.72 4.56
CA CYS A 144 -13.94 11.92 4.20
C CYS A 144 -12.69 11.60 3.37
N THR A 145 -12.16 12.64 2.72
CA THR A 145 -10.86 12.62 2.04
C THR A 145 -10.06 13.82 2.52
N GLY A 146 -8.76 13.61 2.77
CA GLY A 146 -7.86 14.66 3.25
C GLY A 146 -6.46 14.14 3.47
N ARG A 147 -5.72 14.76 4.36
CA ARG A 147 -4.33 14.44 4.67
C ARG A 147 -4.26 13.50 5.88
N LEU A 148 -3.49 12.44 5.75
CA LEU A 148 -3.32 11.46 6.82
C LEU A 148 -2.33 11.95 7.86
N CYS A 149 -2.75 11.92 9.12
CA CYS A 149 -1.90 12.18 10.28
C CYS A 149 -2.09 11.09 11.32
N ILE A 150 -1.10 10.92 12.20
CA ILE A 150 -1.22 10.05 13.37
C ILE A 150 -1.28 10.93 14.62
N ALA A 151 -2.35 10.77 15.42
CA ALA A 151 -2.68 11.68 16.52
C ALA A 151 -1.98 11.36 17.84
N GLN A 152 -1.21 10.30 17.92
CA GLN A 152 -0.39 9.97 19.11
C GLN A 152 0.83 9.15 18.70
N SER A 153 1.88 9.23 19.51
CA SER A 153 3.09 8.41 19.38
C SER A 153 2.79 6.92 19.51
N TRP A 154 3.61 6.09 18.89
CA TRP A 154 3.59 4.63 18.98
C TRP A 154 5.04 4.11 19.17
N PRO A 155 5.23 2.86 19.65
CA PRO A 155 6.56 2.35 20.01
C PRO A 155 7.57 2.34 18.85
N GLY A 156 7.12 2.08 17.62
CA GLY A 156 7.97 2.02 16.42
C GLY A 156 8.29 3.37 15.78
N GLN A 157 7.71 4.48 16.26
CA GLN A 157 7.92 5.80 15.69
C GLN A 157 9.41 6.18 15.74
N MET A 158 9.94 6.69 14.63
CA MET A 158 11.30 7.21 14.62
C MET A 158 11.47 8.37 15.62
N ARG A 159 12.65 8.49 16.21
CA ARG A 159 12.97 9.45 17.28
C ARG A 159 13.67 10.70 16.79
N THR A 160 14.35 10.60 15.65
CA THR A 160 15.15 11.69 15.09
C THR A 160 15.64 11.31 13.68
N VAL A 161 16.16 12.31 12.97
CA VAL A 161 17.04 12.13 11.81
C VAL A 161 18.48 12.20 12.32
N TYR A 162 19.34 11.27 11.92
CA TYR A 162 20.74 11.24 12.36
C TYR A 162 21.45 12.55 12.01
N GLY A 163 22.03 13.17 13.02
CA GLY A 163 22.75 14.45 12.89
C GLY A 163 21.88 15.68 12.64
N ASP A 164 20.55 15.55 12.52
CA ASP A 164 19.66 16.66 12.20
C ASP A 164 18.27 16.50 12.84
N HIS A 165 18.20 16.74 14.14
CA HIS A 165 16.95 16.64 14.88
C HIS A 165 15.91 17.70 14.43
N GLN A 166 16.36 18.87 14.03
CA GLN A 166 15.46 19.95 13.59
C GLN A 166 14.69 19.52 12.32
N ARG A 167 15.36 18.90 11.38
CA ARG A 167 14.70 18.33 10.19
C ARG A 167 13.60 17.33 10.54
N PHE A 168 13.80 16.52 11.57
CA PHE A 168 12.75 15.61 12.05
C PHE A 168 11.50 16.37 12.50
N ILE A 169 11.67 17.42 13.29
CA ILE A 169 10.56 18.26 13.76
C ILE A 169 9.90 18.98 12.58
N ASP A 170 10.67 19.62 11.73
CA ASP A 170 10.17 20.44 10.63
C ASP A 170 9.39 19.60 9.61
N THR A 171 9.85 18.39 9.32
CA THR A 171 9.22 17.52 8.31
C THR A 171 7.92 16.91 8.81
N TYR A 172 7.87 16.43 10.05
CA TYR A 172 6.79 15.56 10.50
C TYR A 172 5.85 16.20 11.54
N PHE A 173 6.23 17.29 12.19
CA PHE A 173 5.46 17.87 13.31
C PHE A 173 5.15 19.35 13.18
N SER A 174 5.79 20.08 12.27
CA SER A 174 5.58 21.53 12.14
C SER A 174 4.27 21.88 11.45
N GLN A 175 3.75 21.02 10.57
CA GLN A 175 2.59 21.34 9.73
C GLN A 175 1.26 21.25 10.49
N TYR A 176 1.13 20.29 11.41
CA TYR A 176 -0.11 20.08 12.18
C TYR A 176 0.23 19.82 13.64
N ASP A 177 -0.09 20.79 14.49
CA ASP A 177 0.22 20.75 15.91
C ASP A 177 -0.27 19.45 16.59
N GLY A 178 0.64 18.84 17.38
CA GLY A 178 0.37 17.61 18.11
C GLY A 178 0.13 16.36 17.28
N LYS A 179 0.43 16.37 15.96
CA LYS A 179 0.22 15.23 15.07
C LYS A 179 1.48 14.92 14.24
N TYR A 180 1.74 13.65 14.05
CA TYR A 180 2.72 13.21 13.05
C TYR A 180 2.05 13.31 11.66
N PHE A 181 2.60 14.13 10.79
CA PHE A 181 2.16 14.28 9.41
C PHE A 181 2.86 13.26 8.52
N THR A 182 2.07 12.44 7.83
CA THR A 182 2.62 11.34 7.00
C THR A 182 3.08 11.79 5.62
N GLY A 183 2.60 12.93 5.13
CA GLY A 183 2.79 13.37 3.75
C GLY A 183 1.91 12.61 2.75
N ASP A 184 0.99 11.76 3.21
CA ASP A 184 0.10 10.98 2.37
C ASP A 184 -1.34 11.54 2.41
N GLY A 185 -1.99 11.51 1.25
CA GLY A 185 -3.43 11.68 1.12
C GLY A 185 -4.15 10.39 1.50
N CYS A 186 -5.36 10.53 2.03
CA CYS A 186 -6.14 9.40 2.49
C CYS A 186 -7.64 9.64 2.36
N LYS A 187 -8.36 8.58 1.97
CA LYS A 187 -9.81 8.53 1.98
C LYS A 187 -10.28 7.54 3.05
N ARG A 188 -11.33 7.88 3.77
CA ARG A 188 -12.02 6.97 4.69
C ARG A 188 -13.49 6.86 4.28
N ASP A 189 -14.01 5.64 4.17
CA ASP A 189 -15.42 5.42 3.87
C ASP A 189 -16.32 5.47 5.11
N LYS A 190 -17.63 5.28 4.89
CA LYS A 190 -18.64 5.26 5.96
C LYS A 190 -18.46 4.11 6.97
N ASP A 191 -17.80 3.03 6.53
CA ASP A 191 -17.53 1.85 7.37
C ASP A 191 -16.18 1.98 8.10
N GLY A 192 -15.48 3.11 7.92
CA GLY A 192 -14.21 3.44 8.54
C GLY A 192 -13.01 2.71 7.93
N TYR A 193 -13.09 2.31 6.65
CA TYR A 193 -11.97 1.75 5.90
C TYR A 193 -11.15 2.86 5.27
N TYR A 194 -9.83 2.64 5.19
CA TYR A 194 -8.85 3.61 4.71
C TYR A 194 -8.30 3.21 3.34
N TRP A 195 -8.17 4.18 2.45
CA TRP A 195 -7.46 4.09 1.16
C TRP A 195 -6.40 5.18 1.13
N ILE A 196 -5.17 4.81 0.84
CA ILE A 196 -4.09 5.77 0.57
C ILE A 196 -4.25 6.26 -0.86
N THR A 197 -4.30 7.57 -1.05
CA THR A 197 -4.56 8.19 -2.36
C THR A 197 -3.30 8.74 -3.03
N GLY A 198 -2.14 8.50 -2.45
CA GLY A 198 -0.84 8.98 -2.94
C GLY A 198 -0.23 10.03 -2.03
N ARG A 199 0.88 10.61 -2.47
CA ARG A 199 1.58 11.67 -1.74
C ARG A 199 0.82 12.99 -1.86
N VAL A 200 0.85 13.79 -0.80
CA VAL A 200 0.21 15.12 -0.79
C VAL A 200 0.94 16.11 -1.71
N ASP A 201 2.25 15.95 -1.83
CA ASP A 201 3.12 16.72 -2.72
C ASP A 201 2.90 16.36 -4.22
N ASP A 202 2.33 15.19 -4.52
CA ASP A 202 1.97 14.76 -5.88
C ASP A 202 0.52 15.11 -6.26
N VAL A 203 -0.22 15.80 -5.38
CA VAL A 203 -1.61 16.21 -5.66
C VAL A 203 -1.63 17.30 -6.73
N ILE A 204 -2.42 17.05 -7.77
CA ILE A 204 -2.66 18.01 -8.83
C ILE A 204 -3.86 18.88 -8.46
N ILE A 205 -3.70 20.20 -8.54
CA ILE A 205 -4.81 21.15 -8.32
C ILE A 205 -5.35 21.54 -9.68
N VAL A 206 -6.61 21.15 -9.95
CA VAL A 206 -7.32 21.54 -11.18
C VAL A 206 -8.54 22.36 -10.80
N SER A 207 -8.57 23.62 -11.20
CA SER A 207 -9.69 24.53 -10.91
C SER A 207 -10.13 24.53 -9.42
N GLY A 208 -9.17 24.47 -8.51
CA GLY A 208 -9.42 24.44 -7.05
C GLY A 208 -9.78 23.06 -6.48
N HIS A 209 -9.81 22.01 -7.30
CA HIS A 209 -10.02 20.63 -6.85
C HIS A 209 -8.71 19.88 -6.76
N ASN A 210 -8.51 19.22 -5.62
CA ASN A 210 -7.35 18.34 -5.41
C ASN A 210 -7.62 16.97 -6.03
N LEU A 211 -6.81 16.58 -7.01
CA LEU A 211 -6.83 15.26 -7.64
C LEU A 211 -5.59 14.48 -7.26
N GLY A 212 -5.77 13.32 -6.64
CA GLY A 212 -4.68 12.40 -6.38
C GLY A 212 -4.19 11.77 -7.68
N THR A 213 -2.88 11.78 -7.93
CA THR A 213 -2.28 11.15 -9.13
C THR A 213 -2.63 9.68 -9.22
N ALA A 214 -2.61 8.95 -8.10
CA ALA A 214 -2.92 7.52 -8.04
C ALA A 214 -4.36 7.17 -8.50
N GLU A 215 -5.34 8.01 -8.26
CA GLU A 215 -6.72 7.79 -8.73
C GLU A 215 -6.81 7.89 -10.25
N ILE A 216 -6.13 8.87 -10.84
CA ILE A 216 -6.08 9.08 -12.30
C ILE A 216 -5.28 7.94 -12.97
N GLU A 217 -4.14 7.59 -12.40
CA GLU A 217 -3.31 6.47 -12.86
C GLU A 217 -4.09 5.15 -12.84
N SER A 218 -4.83 4.88 -11.77
CA SER A 218 -5.71 3.71 -11.67
C SER A 218 -6.77 3.68 -12.76
N ALA A 219 -7.39 4.83 -13.08
CA ALA A 219 -8.38 4.91 -14.14
C ALA A 219 -7.79 4.59 -15.53
N PHE A 220 -6.54 5.03 -15.80
CA PHE A 220 -5.85 4.66 -17.03
C PHE A 220 -5.49 3.17 -17.08
N VAL A 221 -4.96 2.63 -15.99
CA VAL A 221 -4.54 1.20 -15.89
C VAL A 221 -5.74 0.25 -15.94
N ALA A 222 -6.96 0.70 -15.61
CA ALA A 222 -8.18 -0.07 -15.81
C ALA A 222 -8.44 -0.42 -17.30
N HIS A 223 -7.86 0.34 -18.24
CA HIS A 223 -7.99 0.02 -19.66
C HIS A 223 -7.04 -1.12 -20.05
N PRO A 224 -7.52 -2.21 -20.72
CA PRO A 224 -6.73 -3.44 -20.96
C PRO A 224 -5.47 -3.26 -21.81
N LYS A 225 -5.35 -2.14 -22.54
CA LYS A 225 -4.16 -1.81 -23.35
C LYS A 225 -3.18 -0.90 -22.62
N VAL A 226 -3.51 -0.43 -21.41
CA VAL A 226 -2.62 0.42 -20.60
C VAL A 226 -1.93 -0.46 -19.57
N ALA A 227 -0.65 -0.45 -19.63
CA ALA A 227 0.18 -1.26 -18.77
C ALA A 227 0.55 -0.58 -17.46
N GLU A 228 0.85 0.68 -17.57
CA GLU A 228 1.32 1.55 -16.51
C GLU A 228 0.96 2.99 -16.89
N ALA A 229 0.67 3.81 -15.91
CA ALA A 229 0.42 5.22 -16.08
C ALA A 229 1.17 5.99 -14.99
N ALA A 230 1.72 7.13 -15.35
CA ALA A 230 2.27 8.10 -14.42
C ALA A 230 1.63 9.46 -14.72
N VAL A 231 1.13 10.09 -13.68
CA VAL A 231 0.45 11.38 -13.78
C VAL A 231 1.29 12.43 -13.06
N VAL A 232 1.63 13.48 -13.77
CA VAL A 232 2.39 14.61 -13.24
C VAL A 232 1.64 15.91 -13.45
N GLY A 233 1.69 16.80 -12.45
CA GLY A 233 1.15 18.14 -12.58
C GLY A 233 1.96 18.98 -13.56
N TYR A 234 1.29 19.72 -14.40
CA TYR A 234 1.90 20.70 -15.31
C TYR A 234 1.30 22.09 -15.02
N PRO A 235 2.12 23.13 -14.83
CA PRO A 235 1.62 24.50 -14.67
C PRO A 235 0.84 24.95 -15.90
N HIS A 236 -0.37 25.47 -15.69
CA HIS A 236 -1.21 26.04 -16.73
C HIS A 236 -1.78 27.38 -16.29
N ASP A 237 -1.90 28.32 -17.20
CA ASP A 237 -2.29 29.72 -16.91
C ASP A 237 -3.80 29.91 -16.65
N ILE A 238 -4.58 28.84 -16.55
CA ILE A 238 -6.04 28.89 -16.29
C ILE A 238 -6.37 28.15 -15.01
#